data_45666ff7ee688bbc8f3a06654083455b
#
_entry.id   45666ff7ee688bbc8f3a06654083455b
#
_cell.length_a   1.000
_cell.length_b   1.000
_cell.length_c   1.000
_cell.angle_alpha   90.00
_cell.angle_beta   90.00
_cell.angle_gamma   90.00
#
_symmetry.space_group_name_H-M   'P 1'
#
loop_
_entity.id
_entity.type
_entity.pdbx_description
1 polymer ?
#
loop_
_entity_poly.entity_id
_entity_poly.type
_entity_poly.pdbx_seq_one_letter_code
_entity_poly.pdbx_strand_id
1 'polypeptide(L)'
;MLKSQEVRKLAPEMDPLRMGMGWKEEDLTKPQILIESTYGQSHPGSAHLLNLAQKASRGAYEAGGKGALYFATDICDGMAQGHDGINYSLPSRDIIADLVEIHANATTFDGGVFLASCDKSVPALLMAIGRINIPAVFVTGGVMDAGPDLLTLEQIGKYSAMYERGEITEEQFTYYKHHACPSCGACSFMGTASTMQIMAESLGLMLPGTALMPATCEDLSVAAEEAGKTAVALAKKGMKASDIVTLKSFENAIMVHAAISGSTNTLMHLPAIAHEFGIPLDADTFDRMHRGAHYLLNIRPAGEWPAQYFYYAGGVPRIMEEIKDHLHLDVMTVTGKTLGENLEDLKKNGFYEKCDTYLNKTGLKRTDIIRSFDDPIGTNGAIAILRGNIAPDGAVVKHSAVPKEMHKALLKARPFNCEEDAIHAILTHQIQPGDAVIIRYEGPRGSGMPEMFYTTEAISSDPELSASIALLTDGRFSGASKGPAIGHISPEAAQGGPIALIEENDLIEIDIPHRILRVVGINGEKCSEEEVQRVFNERRKALAPFKSRYTHGVLKRFTQTAHSPMQGGYMD
;
A
#
# COMPACT_ATOMS: atom_id res chain seq x y z
N MET A 1 -29.98 -0.78 21.62
CA MET A 1 -30.93 -0.91 20.47
C MET A 1 -30.09 -0.73 19.21
N LEU A 2 -30.41 -1.47 18.13
CA LEU A 2 -29.70 -1.29 16.84
C LEU A 2 -30.05 0.07 16.26
N LYS A 3 -29.05 0.78 15.75
CA LYS A 3 -29.19 2.14 15.21
C LYS A 3 -30.16 2.19 14.02
N SER A 4 -30.13 1.16 13.16
CA SER A 4 -31.08 1.01 12.05
C SER A 4 -32.53 1.00 12.52
N GLN A 5 -32.83 0.35 13.66
CA GLN A 5 -34.20 0.26 14.22
C GLN A 5 -34.63 1.57 14.89
N GLU A 6 -33.72 2.37 15.39
CA GLU A 6 -34.02 3.72 15.90
C GLU A 6 -34.40 4.66 14.76
N VAL A 7 -33.61 4.64 13.68
CA VAL A 7 -33.86 5.51 12.51
C VAL A 7 -35.15 5.12 11.78
N ARG A 8 -35.50 3.83 11.69
CA ARG A 8 -36.81 3.38 11.13
C ARG A 8 -38.01 3.99 11.84
N LYS A 9 -37.93 4.25 13.16
CA LYS A 9 -39.00 4.95 13.90
C LYS A 9 -39.09 6.43 13.55
N LEU A 10 -37.98 7.05 13.18
CA LEU A 10 -37.91 8.47 12.82
C LEU A 10 -38.26 8.69 11.35
N ALA A 11 -37.96 7.73 10.48
CA ALA A 11 -38.13 7.78 9.04
C ALA A 11 -38.89 6.50 8.55
N PRO A 12 -40.22 6.44 8.75
CA PRO A 12 -41.00 5.27 8.41
C PRO A 12 -41.01 4.96 6.90
N GLU A 13 -40.65 5.90 6.06
CA GLU A 13 -40.48 5.73 4.61
C GLU A 13 -39.40 4.70 4.24
N MET A 14 -38.49 4.40 5.15
CA MET A 14 -37.45 3.40 4.91
C MET A 14 -38.05 2.00 4.64
N ASP A 15 -39.13 1.65 5.33
CA ASP A 15 -39.75 0.31 5.21
C ASP A 15 -40.29 0.06 3.80
N PRO A 16 -41.19 0.87 3.24
CA PRO A 16 -41.69 0.65 1.87
C PRO A 16 -40.57 0.78 0.80
N LEU A 17 -39.53 1.62 1.01
CA LEU A 17 -38.39 1.69 0.10
C LEU A 17 -37.57 0.39 0.11
N ARG A 18 -37.33 -0.19 1.28
CA ARG A 18 -36.68 -1.50 1.41
C ARG A 18 -37.52 -2.65 0.83
N MET A 19 -38.81 -2.63 1.08
CA MET A 19 -39.74 -3.62 0.50
C MET A 19 -39.79 -3.50 -1.04
N GLY A 20 -39.74 -2.31 -1.58
CA GLY A 20 -39.65 -2.06 -3.02
C GLY A 20 -38.39 -2.66 -3.68
N MET A 21 -37.33 -2.90 -2.91
CA MET A 21 -36.12 -3.62 -3.34
C MET A 21 -36.24 -5.14 -3.19
N GLY A 22 -37.41 -5.67 -2.75
CA GLY A 22 -37.62 -7.09 -2.52
C GLY A 22 -37.25 -7.59 -1.11
N TRP A 23 -37.02 -6.68 -0.13
CA TRP A 23 -36.88 -7.09 1.26
C TRP A 23 -38.26 -7.54 1.78
N LYS A 24 -38.25 -8.56 2.63
CA LYS A 24 -39.45 -9.03 3.32
C LYS A 24 -39.64 -8.24 4.62
N GLU A 25 -40.87 -8.25 5.15
CA GLU A 25 -41.17 -7.60 6.43
C GLU A 25 -40.26 -8.09 7.57
N GLU A 26 -39.98 -9.40 7.60
CA GLU A 26 -39.04 -10.00 8.57
C GLU A 26 -37.60 -9.48 8.46
N ASP A 27 -37.18 -9.02 7.28
CA ASP A 27 -35.83 -8.49 7.06
C ASP A 27 -35.65 -7.11 7.67
N LEU A 28 -36.73 -6.32 7.76
CA LEU A 28 -36.71 -4.96 8.26
C LEU A 28 -36.28 -4.85 9.73
N THR A 29 -36.51 -5.91 10.52
CA THR A 29 -36.21 -5.98 11.96
C THR A 29 -34.85 -6.57 12.28
N LYS A 30 -34.15 -7.14 11.28
CA LYS A 30 -32.83 -7.72 11.43
C LYS A 30 -31.75 -6.61 11.54
N PRO A 31 -30.57 -6.89 12.13
CA PRO A 31 -29.39 -6.03 11.98
C PRO A 31 -29.12 -5.74 10.49
N GLN A 32 -29.02 -4.47 10.12
CA GLN A 32 -28.74 -4.07 8.75
C GLN A 32 -27.23 -3.91 8.56
N ILE A 33 -26.67 -4.69 7.63
CA ILE A 33 -25.23 -4.78 7.39
C ILE A 33 -24.91 -4.15 6.03
N LEU A 34 -24.06 -3.14 6.03
CA LEU A 34 -23.45 -2.59 4.82
C LEU A 34 -22.51 -3.64 4.23
N ILE A 35 -22.69 -4.00 2.96
CA ILE A 35 -21.71 -4.78 2.20
C ILE A 35 -21.11 -3.84 1.17
N GLU A 36 -20.00 -3.21 1.53
CA GLU A 36 -19.32 -2.23 0.66
C GLU A 36 -18.21 -2.92 -0.11
N SER A 37 -18.15 -2.76 -1.43
CA SER A 37 -17.15 -3.40 -2.26
C SER A 37 -16.61 -2.46 -3.33
N THR A 38 -15.32 -2.56 -3.60
CA THR A 38 -14.68 -1.86 -4.72
C THR A 38 -14.78 -2.62 -6.04
N TYR A 39 -15.79 -3.46 -6.19
CA TYR A 39 -16.06 -4.21 -7.42
C TYR A 39 -16.10 -3.29 -8.65
N GLY A 40 -15.47 -3.76 -9.73
CA GLY A 40 -15.51 -3.17 -11.05
C GLY A 40 -14.96 -4.15 -12.09
N GLN A 41 -15.28 -3.99 -13.36
CA GLN A 41 -14.87 -4.90 -14.44
C GLN A 41 -13.69 -4.36 -15.27
N SER A 42 -12.98 -3.35 -14.75
CA SER A 42 -11.89 -2.72 -15.48
C SER A 42 -10.55 -3.44 -15.33
N HIS A 43 -10.33 -4.14 -14.20
CA HIS A 43 -9.04 -4.79 -13.92
C HIS A 43 -9.19 -6.03 -13.03
N PRO A 44 -8.19 -6.94 -13.03
CA PRO A 44 -8.30 -8.22 -12.32
C PRO A 44 -8.37 -8.10 -10.81
N GLY A 45 -7.86 -7.00 -10.22
CA GLY A 45 -7.90 -6.78 -8.77
C GLY A 45 -9.31 -6.67 -8.21
N SER A 46 -10.26 -6.13 -8.97
CA SER A 46 -11.65 -5.87 -8.52
C SER A 46 -12.70 -6.76 -9.15
N ALA A 47 -12.42 -7.39 -10.30
CA ALA A 47 -13.43 -8.05 -11.12
C ALA A 47 -14.17 -9.21 -10.42
N HIS A 48 -13.54 -9.88 -9.45
CA HIS A 48 -14.13 -11.01 -8.72
C HIS A 48 -14.83 -10.61 -7.42
N LEU A 49 -14.70 -9.36 -6.97
CA LEU A 49 -15.21 -8.92 -5.66
C LEU A 49 -16.73 -8.97 -5.54
N LEU A 50 -17.47 -8.95 -6.66
CA LEU A 50 -18.92 -9.13 -6.63
C LEU A 50 -19.33 -10.46 -6.00
N ASN A 51 -18.65 -11.55 -6.38
CA ASN A 51 -18.91 -12.87 -5.82
C ASN A 51 -18.63 -12.89 -4.30
N LEU A 52 -17.52 -12.29 -3.86
CA LEU A 52 -17.18 -12.21 -2.43
C LEU A 52 -18.21 -11.36 -1.65
N ALA A 53 -18.66 -10.24 -2.23
CA ALA A 53 -19.72 -9.40 -1.63
C ALA A 53 -21.04 -10.16 -1.47
N GLN A 54 -21.43 -10.97 -2.46
CA GLN A 54 -22.61 -11.84 -2.39
C GLN A 54 -22.45 -12.92 -1.32
N LYS A 55 -21.27 -13.51 -1.17
CA LYS A 55 -20.94 -14.48 -0.10
C LYS A 55 -21.03 -13.82 1.28
N ALA A 56 -20.47 -12.63 1.46
CA ALA A 56 -20.57 -11.86 2.70
C ALA A 56 -22.03 -11.54 3.05
N SER A 57 -22.82 -11.11 2.07
CA SER A 57 -24.26 -10.85 2.25
C SER A 57 -25.01 -12.11 2.66
N ARG A 58 -24.69 -13.27 2.07
CA ARG A 58 -25.26 -14.57 2.45
C ARG A 58 -24.90 -14.93 3.89
N GLY A 59 -23.62 -14.81 4.27
CA GLY A 59 -23.20 -15.07 5.65
C GLY A 59 -23.91 -14.19 6.67
N ALA A 60 -24.07 -12.89 6.35
CA ALA A 60 -24.84 -11.97 7.18
C ALA A 60 -26.30 -12.44 7.34
N TYR A 61 -26.93 -12.91 6.28
CA TYR A 61 -28.29 -13.42 6.32
C TYR A 61 -28.43 -14.70 7.17
N GLU A 62 -27.51 -15.65 7.00
CA GLU A 62 -27.46 -16.88 7.79
C GLU A 62 -27.27 -16.62 9.30
N ALA A 63 -26.56 -15.55 9.67
CA ALA A 63 -26.40 -15.11 11.07
C ALA A 63 -27.57 -14.29 11.60
N GLY A 64 -28.64 -14.13 10.81
CA GLY A 64 -29.83 -13.38 11.19
C GLY A 64 -29.73 -11.88 11.02
N GLY A 65 -28.83 -11.39 10.18
CA GLY A 65 -28.74 -10.02 9.69
C GLY A 65 -29.35 -9.86 8.29
N LYS A 66 -29.27 -8.67 7.73
CA LYS A 66 -29.64 -8.39 6.33
C LYS A 66 -28.60 -7.51 5.67
N GLY A 67 -27.92 -8.04 4.65
CA GLY A 67 -26.94 -7.31 3.86
C GLY A 67 -27.58 -6.38 2.83
N ALA A 68 -27.00 -5.19 2.64
CA ALA A 68 -27.28 -4.29 1.54
C ALA A 68 -25.96 -3.96 0.82
N LEU A 69 -25.88 -4.26 -0.49
CA LEU A 69 -24.68 -4.08 -1.27
C LEU A 69 -24.57 -2.64 -1.79
N TYR A 70 -23.39 -2.05 -1.61
CA TYR A 70 -22.96 -0.81 -2.24
C TYR A 70 -21.61 -1.01 -2.91
N PHE A 71 -21.31 -0.18 -3.91
CA PHE A 71 -20.08 -0.27 -4.69
C PHE A 71 -19.43 1.10 -4.87
N ALA A 72 -18.18 1.22 -4.41
CA ALA A 72 -17.30 2.36 -4.65
C ALA A 72 -16.06 1.86 -5.41
N THR A 73 -16.21 1.63 -6.73
CA THR A 73 -15.20 0.99 -7.57
C THR A 73 -13.86 1.72 -7.58
N ASP A 74 -12.78 0.98 -7.79
CA ASP A 74 -11.40 1.49 -7.81
C ASP A 74 -10.79 1.51 -9.22
N ILE A 75 -9.54 1.98 -9.29
CA ILE A 75 -8.69 1.94 -10.49
C ILE A 75 -7.48 1.03 -10.24
N CYS A 76 -6.83 0.61 -11.33
CA CYS A 76 -5.60 -0.16 -11.29
C CYS A 76 -4.39 0.75 -11.57
N ASP A 77 -3.46 0.85 -10.63
CA ASP A 77 -2.23 1.61 -10.81
C ASP A 77 -1.42 1.07 -12.01
N GLY A 78 -1.35 -0.26 -12.18
CA GLY A 78 -0.65 -0.87 -13.32
C GLY A 78 -1.21 -0.48 -14.69
N MET A 79 -2.54 -0.28 -14.80
CA MET A 79 -3.17 0.19 -16.04
C MET A 79 -3.07 1.72 -16.23
N ALA A 80 -2.81 2.45 -15.15
CA ALA A 80 -2.64 3.90 -15.17
C ALA A 80 -1.19 4.34 -15.42
N GLN A 81 -0.21 3.42 -15.38
CA GLN A 81 1.20 3.72 -15.61
C GLN A 81 1.46 4.21 -17.04
N GLY A 82 2.50 5.08 -17.20
CA GLY A 82 2.97 5.56 -18.50
C GLY A 82 2.11 6.64 -19.15
N HIS A 83 1.16 7.22 -18.45
CA HIS A 83 0.37 8.36 -18.89
C HIS A 83 -0.22 9.12 -17.68
N ASP A 84 -0.81 10.29 -17.90
CA ASP A 84 -1.41 11.15 -16.86
C ASP A 84 -2.48 10.48 -15.99
N GLY A 85 -2.93 9.28 -16.34
CA GLY A 85 -3.88 8.49 -15.55
C GLY A 85 -3.36 8.15 -14.16
N ILE A 86 -2.04 7.96 -14.00
CA ILE A 86 -1.42 7.62 -12.71
C ILE A 86 -1.55 8.75 -11.67
N ASN A 87 -1.72 10.00 -12.11
CA ASN A 87 -1.93 11.15 -11.23
C ASN A 87 -3.26 11.08 -10.46
N TYR A 88 -4.24 10.29 -10.96
CA TYR A 88 -5.50 10.03 -10.26
C TYR A 88 -5.42 8.93 -9.21
N SER A 89 -4.30 8.19 -9.15
CA SER A 89 -4.18 7.04 -8.28
C SER A 89 -4.34 7.42 -6.80
N LEU A 90 -3.49 8.28 -6.25
CA LEU A 90 -3.61 8.67 -4.84
C LEU A 90 -4.91 9.43 -4.53
N PRO A 91 -5.36 10.39 -5.36
CA PRO A 91 -6.66 11.05 -5.16
C PRO A 91 -7.85 10.09 -5.10
N SER A 92 -7.82 8.96 -5.83
CA SER A 92 -8.90 7.97 -5.82
C SER A 92 -9.11 7.34 -4.44
N ARG A 93 -8.05 7.21 -3.62
CA ARG A 93 -8.13 6.71 -2.25
C ARG A 93 -9.11 7.53 -1.41
N ASP A 94 -8.92 8.85 -1.42
CA ASP A 94 -9.73 9.77 -0.61
C ASP A 94 -11.17 9.86 -1.13
N ILE A 95 -11.35 9.92 -2.45
CA ILE A 95 -12.68 9.95 -3.08
C ILE A 95 -13.48 8.68 -2.80
N ILE A 96 -12.84 7.50 -2.81
CA ILE A 96 -13.49 6.25 -2.42
C ILE A 96 -13.90 6.30 -0.95
N ALA A 97 -13.03 6.78 -0.05
CA ALA A 97 -13.36 6.93 1.36
C ALA A 97 -14.55 7.87 1.58
N ASP A 98 -14.60 9.01 0.89
CA ASP A 98 -15.71 9.97 0.91
C ASP A 98 -17.02 9.32 0.45
N LEU A 99 -16.99 8.57 -0.66
CA LEU A 99 -18.17 7.92 -1.19
C LEU A 99 -18.72 6.85 -0.23
N VAL A 100 -17.84 6.06 0.36
CA VAL A 100 -18.22 5.02 1.34
C VAL A 100 -18.79 5.65 2.62
N GLU A 101 -18.24 6.77 3.07
CA GLU A 101 -18.80 7.56 4.17
C GLU A 101 -20.24 8.00 3.86
N ILE A 102 -20.49 8.50 2.64
CA ILE A 102 -21.84 8.89 2.19
C ILE A 102 -22.78 7.68 2.21
N HIS A 103 -22.38 6.53 1.68
CA HIS A 103 -23.18 5.31 1.68
C HIS A 103 -23.60 4.90 3.09
N ALA A 104 -22.64 4.89 4.01
CA ALA A 104 -22.86 4.41 5.37
C ALA A 104 -23.70 5.36 6.24
N ASN A 105 -23.55 6.69 6.03
CA ASN A 105 -24.23 7.69 6.85
C ASN A 105 -25.58 8.14 6.28
N ALA A 106 -25.75 8.16 4.95
CA ALA A 106 -27.04 8.46 4.32
C ALA A 106 -28.07 7.36 4.55
N THR A 107 -27.63 6.11 4.67
CA THR A 107 -28.47 4.96 4.97
C THR A 107 -27.92 4.23 6.18
N THR A 108 -28.45 4.46 7.35
CA THR A 108 -27.91 3.93 8.61
C THR A 108 -27.79 2.41 8.64
N PHE A 109 -26.60 1.91 8.98
CA PHE A 109 -26.28 0.50 9.17
C PHE A 109 -25.83 0.21 10.61
N ASP A 110 -25.98 -1.04 11.06
CA ASP A 110 -25.57 -1.51 12.39
C ASP A 110 -24.16 -2.08 12.41
N GLY A 111 -23.61 -2.40 11.23
CA GLY A 111 -22.27 -2.90 11.00
C GLY A 111 -22.00 -3.01 9.51
N GLY A 112 -20.77 -3.38 9.13
CA GLY A 112 -20.38 -3.51 7.73
C GLY A 112 -19.34 -4.58 7.45
N VAL A 113 -19.35 -5.09 6.22
CA VAL A 113 -18.26 -5.85 5.59
C VAL A 113 -17.72 -5.00 4.45
N PHE A 114 -16.42 -4.78 4.44
CA PHE A 114 -15.73 -3.91 3.49
C PHE A 114 -14.77 -4.75 2.65
N LEU A 115 -14.95 -4.75 1.32
CA LEU A 115 -14.22 -5.63 0.40
C LEU A 115 -13.40 -4.82 -0.60
N ALA A 116 -12.08 -4.99 -0.57
CA ALA A 116 -11.16 -4.37 -1.51
C ALA A 116 -9.93 -5.25 -1.76
N SER A 117 -9.19 -4.98 -2.83
CA SER A 117 -8.03 -5.78 -3.20
C SER A 117 -6.81 -4.97 -3.65
N CYS A 118 -7.01 -3.77 -4.22
CA CYS A 118 -5.96 -3.05 -4.94
C CYS A 118 -5.32 -1.93 -4.12
N ASP A 119 -4.29 -1.29 -4.70
CA ASP A 119 -3.35 -0.37 -4.05
C ASP A 119 -4.01 0.78 -3.27
N LYS A 120 -5.08 1.36 -3.82
CA LYS A 120 -5.73 2.54 -3.23
C LYS A 120 -7.05 2.19 -2.56
N SER A 121 -7.73 1.14 -3.03
CA SER A 121 -9.02 0.73 -2.47
C SER A 121 -8.89 0.12 -1.06
N VAL A 122 -7.84 -0.65 -0.80
CA VAL A 122 -7.63 -1.20 0.56
C VAL A 122 -7.45 -0.08 1.58
N PRO A 123 -6.48 0.87 1.43
CA PRO A 123 -6.37 1.96 2.39
C PRO A 123 -7.60 2.89 2.40
N ALA A 124 -8.28 3.10 1.27
CA ALA A 124 -9.51 3.90 1.22
C ALA A 124 -10.62 3.34 2.12
N LEU A 125 -10.89 2.04 2.02
CA LEU A 125 -11.91 1.41 2.87
C LEU A 125 -11.48 1.36 4.34
N LEU A 126 -10.18 1.22 4.64
CA LEU A 126 -9.67 1.32 6.02
C LEU A 126 -9.83 2.74 6.60
N MET A 127 -9.60 3.79 5.79
CA MET A 127 -9.90 5.17 6.15
C MET A 127 -11.41 5.34 6.42
N ALA A 128 -12.26 4.88 5.51
CA ALA A 128 -13.70 4.94 5.68
C ALA A 128 -14.18 4.22 6.94
N ILE A 129 -13.64 3.05 7.27
CA ILE A 129 -13.94 2.30 8.50
C ILE A 129 -13.63 3.16 9.74
N GLY A 130 -12.48 3.84 9.77
CA GLY A 130 -12.10 4.76 10.87
C GLY A 130 -13.08 5.91 11.00
N ARG A 131 -13.40 6.55 9.90
CA ARG A 131 -14.28 7.73 9.82
C ARG A 131 -15.72 7.42 10.23
N ILE A 132 -16.29 6.28 9.75
CA ILE A 132 -17.65 5.84 10.04
C ILE A 132 -17.78 5.25 11.44
N ASN A 133 -16.76 4.55 11.88
CA ASN A 133 -16.64 3.92 13.20
C ASN A 133 -17.85 3.07 13.63
N ILE A 134 -18.31 2.19 12.74
CA ILE A 134 -19.30 1.14 13.04
C ILE A 134 -18.58 -0.21 13.29
N PRO A 135 -19.28 -1.24 13.82
CA PRO A 135 -18.80 -2.61 13.77
C PRO A 135 -18.42 -3.01 12.35
N ALA A 136 -17.16 -3.38 12.11
CA ALA A 136 -16.64 -3.57 10.76
C ALA A 136 -15.75 -4.81 10.65
N VAL A 137 -15.88 -5.52 9.52
CA VAL A 137 -14.99 -6.62 9.12
C VAL A 137 -14.46 -6.30 7.73
N PHE A 138 -13.15 -6.42 7.54
CA PHE A 138 -12.52 -6.24 6.25
C PHE A 138 -12.29 -7.60 5.56
N VAL A 139 -12.50 -7.65 4.25
CA VAL A 139 -12.24 -8.83 3.41
C VAL A 139 -11.37 -8.39 2.24
N THR A 140 -10.24 -9.03 2.07
CA THR A 140 -9.39 -8.78 0.89
C THR A 140 -9.79 -9.66 -0.27
N GLY A 141 -9.58 -9.17 -1.49
CA GLY A 141 -9.79 -9.99 -2.69
C GLY A 141 -8.64 -10.97 -2.96
N GLY A 142 -7.63 -11.02 -2.08
CA GLY A 142 -6.47 -11.90 -2.25
C GLY A 142 -5.55 -11.52 -3.40
N VAL A 143 -4.68 -12.44 -3.79
CA VAL A 143 -3.69 -12.26 -4.85
C VAL A 143 -3.96 -13.17 -6.02
N MET A 144 -3.57 -12.75 -7.23
CA MET A 144 -3.61 -13.61 -8.42
C MET A 144 -2.56 -14.73 -8.33
N ASP A 145 -2.83 -15.81 -9.06
CA ASP A 145 -1.85 -16.87 -9.24
C ASP A 145 -0.65 -16.36 -10.07
N ALA A 146 0.51 -16.98 -9.89
CA ALA A 146 1.63 -16.77 -10.80
C ALA A 146 1.37 -17.52 -12.12
N GLY A 147 1.88 -16.96 -13.22
CA GLY A 147 1.88 -17.62 -14.52
C GLY A 147 2.87 -18.79 -14.61
N PRO A 148 3.02 -19.41 -15.79
CA PRO A 148 4.00 -20.46 -16.02
C PRO A 148 5.41 -20.02 -15.61
N ASP A 149 6.19 -20.95 -15.08
CA ASP A 149 7.56 -20.70 -14.57
C ASP A 149 7.62 -19.57 -13.53
N LEU A 150 6.55 -19.44 -12.73
CA LEU A 150 6.38 -18.40 -11.70
C LEU A 150 6.43 -16.98 -12.26
N LEU A 151 5.98 -16.80 -13.50
CA LEU A 151 5.90 -15.50 -14.15
C LEU A 151 4.91 -14.58 -13.39
N THR A 152 5.31 -13.35 -13.15
CA THR A 152 4.52 -12.33 -12.47
C THR A 152 4.63 -10.98 -13.17
N LEU A 153 3.65 -10.10 -12.96
CA LEU A 153 3.49 -8.85 -13.72
C LEU A 153 4.73 -7.93 -13.65
N GLU A 154 5.38 -7.84 -12.50
CA GLU A 154 6.56 -6.96 -12.32
C GLU A 154 7.77 -7.37 -13.17
N GLN A 155 7.76 -8.58 -13.74
CA GLN A 155 8.83 -9.03 -14.64
C GLN A 155 8.64 -8.54 -16.08
N ILE A 156 7.46 -8.02 -16.45
CA ILE A 156 7.17 -7.60 -17.82
C ILE A 156 8.07 -6.44 -18.26
N GLY A 157 8.40 -5.51 -17.37
CA GLY A 157 9.35 -4.43 -17.66
C GLY A 157 10.72 -4.97 -18.09
N LYS A 158 11.24 -5.97 -17.36
CA LYS A 158 12.48 -6.66 -17.73
C LYS A 158 12.39 -7.29 -19.14
N TYR A 159 11.31 -8.01 -19.42
CA TYR A 159 11.15 -8.65 -20.74
C TYR A 159 10.93 -7.64 -21.86
N SER A 160 10.30 -6.48 -21.59
CA SER A 160 10.21 -5.37 -22.53
C SER A 160 11.59 -4.86 -22.91
N ALA A 161 12.45 -4.59 -21.92
CA ALA A 161 13.81 -4.14 -22.17
C ALA A 161 14.66 -5.19 -22.93
N MET A 162 14.51 -6.49 -22.62
CA MET A 162 15.16 -7.57 -23.35
C MET A 162 14.70 -7.64 -24.81
N TYR A 163 13.41 -7.41 -25.07
CA TYR A 163 12.88 -7.35 -26.42
C TYR A 163 13.43 -6.16 -27.21
N GLU A 164 13.46 -4.98 -26.63
CA GLU A 164 14.01 -3.77 -27.25
C GLU A 164 15.51 -3.92 -27.60
N ARG A 165 16.27 -4.65 -26.80
CA ARG A 165 17.68 -4.98 -27.08
C ARG A 165 17.87 -6.16 -28.04
N GLY A 166 16.77 -6.80 -28.49
CA GLY A 166 16.83 -7.96 -29.39
C GLY A 166 17.31 -9.27 -28.73
N GLU A 167 17.28 -9.36 -27.41
CA GLU A 167 17.66 -10.56 -26.63
C GLU A 167 16.59 -11.65 -26.66
N ILE A 168 15.33 -11.27 -26.85
CA ILE A 168 14.18 -12.16 -27.02
C ILE A 168 13.37 -11.76 -28.25
N THR A 169 12.62 -12.75 -28.82
CA THR A 169 11.77 -12.51 -29.97
C THR A 169 10.44 -11.85 -29.58
N GLU A 170 9.73 -11.30 -30.59
CA GLU A 170 8.37 -10.76 -30.41
C GLU A 170 7.39 -11.84 -29.94
N GLU A 171 7.54 -13.08 -30.40
CA GLU A 171 6.72 -14.22 -29.98
C GLU A 171 6.93 -14.52 -28.47
N GLN A 172 8.20 -14.54 -28.02
CA GLN A 172 8.52 -14.73 -26.59
C GLN A 172 7.99 -13.59 -25.74
N PHE A 173 8.15 -12.33 -26.15
CA PHE A 173 7.62 -11.19 -25.41
C PHE A 173 6.09 -11.21 -25.34
N THR A 174 5.43 -11.55 -26.45
CA THR A 174 3.97 -11.71 -26.49
C THR A 174 3.50 -12.83 -25.58
N TYR A 175 4.23 -13.95 -25.51
CA TYR A 175 3.95 -15.03 -24.57
C TYR A 175 3.98 -14.52 -23.12
N TYR A 176 5.02 -13.80 -22.71
CA TYR A 176 5.12 -13.25 -21.34
C TYR A 176 3.95 -12.29 -21.03
N LYS A 177 3.63 -11.37 -21.95
CA LYS A 177 2.50 -10.45 -21.78
C LYS A 177 1.16 -11.17 -21.56
N HIS A 178 0.93 -12.26 -22.25
CA HIS A 178 -0.33 -12.99 -22.17
C HIS A 178 -0.45 -13.89 -20.92
N HIS A 179 0.66 -14.19 -20.24
CA HIS A 179 0.67 -15.16 -19.15
C HIS A 179 1.06 -14.59 -17.79
N ALA A 180 1.44 -13.31 -17.70
CA ALA A 180 1.87 -12.69 -16.45
C ALA A 180 0.73 -12.44 -15.43
N CYS A 181 -0.53 -12.41 -15.91
CA CYS A 181 -1.72 -12.22 -15.08
C CYS A 181 -2.76 -13.31 -15.41
N PRO A 182 -2.58 -14.55 -14.91
CA PRO A 182 -3.42 -15.68 -15.33
C PRO A 182 -4.79 -15.74 -14.63
N SER A 183 -5.02 -14.95 -13.60
CA SER A 183 -6.25 -14.96 -12.79
C SER A 183 -6.64 -13.58 -12.27
N CYS A 184 -7.81 -13.50 -11.62
CA CYS A 184 -8.19 -12.36 -10.80
C CYS A 184 -7.34 -12.27 -9.52
N GLY A 185 -7.46 -11.17 -8.79
CA GLY A 185 -6.73 -10.87 -7.57
C GLY A 185 -5.76 -9.69 -7.73
N ALA A 186 -5.17 -9.24 -6.63
CA ALA A 186 -4.07 -8.27 -6.65
C ALA A 186 -2.81 -8.86 -7.30
N CYS A 187 -1.87 -8.01 -7.68
CA CYS A 187 -0.60 -8.45 -8.28
C CYS A 187 0.13 -9.46 -7.39
N SER A 188 0.71 -10.52 -7.98
CA SER A 188 1.33 -11.64 -7.27
C SER A 188 2.75 -11.35 -6.76
N PHE A 189 2.99 -10.15 -6.23
CA PHE A 189 4.25 -9.74 -5.58
C PHE A 189 3.95 -8.79 -4.42
N MET A 190 4.94 -8.54 -3.56
CA MET A 190 4.81 -7.66 -2.39
C MET A 190 4.88 -6.17 -2.79
N GLY A 191 3.90 -5.75 -3.59
CA GLY A 191 3.62 -4.36 -3.89
C GLY A 191 2.73 -3.71 -2.83
N THR A 192 2.17 -2.55 -3.15
CA THR A 192 1.30 -1.79 -2.22
C THR A 192 0.01 -2.55 -1.92
N ALA A 193 -0.64 -3.15 -2.93
CA ALA A 193 -1.86 -3.92 -2.75
C ALA A 193 -1.67 -5.06 -1.73
N SER A 194 -0.68 -5.94 -1.95
CA SER A 194 -0.39 -7.07 -1.06
C SER A 194 0.02 -6.59 0.33
N THR A 195 0.85 -5.55 0.43
CA THR A 195 1.23 -4.96 1.72
C THR A 195 0.01 -4.46 2.48
N MET A 196 -0.88 -3.69 1.84
CA MET A 196 -2.03 -3.11 2.53
C MET A 196 -3.08 -4.16 2.92
N GLN A 197 -3.22 -5.27 2.15
CA GLN A 197 -4.02 -6.42 2.57
C GLN A 197 -3.47 -7.03 3.87
N ILE A 198 -2.15 -7.19 3.98
CA ILE A 198 -1.49 -7.66 5.21
C ILE A 198 -1.70 -6.65 6.36
N MET A 199 -1.62 -5.34 6.09
CA MET A 199 -1.85 -4.32 7.11
C MET A 199 -3.30 -4.36 7.65
N ALA A 200 -4.29 -4.60 6.81
CA ALA A 200 -5.68 -4.76 7.24
C ALA A 200 -5.87 -5.93 8.24
N GLU A 201 -5.20 -7.06 8.00
CA GLU A 201 -5.17 -8.18 8.95
C GLU A 201 -4.39 -7.82 10.22
N SER A 202 -3.24 -7.16 10.07
CA SER A 202 -2.39 -6.77 11.20
C SER A 202 -3.03 -5.75 12.14
N LEU A 203 -3.93 -4.90 11.62
CA LEU A 203 -4.75 -3.98 12.41
C LEU A 203 -5.90 -4.69 13.17
N GLY A 204 -6.10 -6.00 12.97
CA GLY A 204 -7.14 -6.79 13.61
C GLY A 204 -8.53 -6.69 12.95
N LEU A 205 -8.65 -6.07 11.78
CA LEU A 205 -9.92 -5.86 11.07
C LEU A 205 -10.35 -7.01 10.16
N MET A 206 -9.51 -8.04 10.00
CA MET A 206 -9.79 -9.23 9.18
C MET A 206 -9.88 -10.50 10.04
N LEU A 207 -10.51 -11.52 9.48
CA LEU A 207 -10.39 -12.87 10.03
C LEU A 207 -8.95 -13.34 9.91
N PRO A 208 -8.36 -13.95 10.97
CA PRO A 208 -6.97 -14.35 10.97
C PRO A 208 -6.60 -15.33 9.85
N GLY A 209 -5.47 -15.08 9.18
CA GLY A 209 -4.94 -15.92 8.12
C GLY A 209 -5.61 -15.75 6.76
N THR A 210 -6.37 -14.67 6.55
CA THR A 210 -7.10 -14.49 5.29
C THR A 210 -6.45 -13.51 4.31
N ALA A 211 -5.46 -12.74 4.73
CA ALA A 211 -4.72 -11.88 3.82
C ALA A 211 -3.86 -12.70 2.85
N LEU A 212 -3.84 -12.28 1.59
CA LEU A 212 -3.10 -12.88 0.47
C LEU A 212 -3.47 -14.34 0.16
N MET A 213 -4.66 -14.81 0.54
CA MET A 213 -5.19 -16.02 -0.05
C MET A 213 -5.18 -15.88 -1.58
N PRO A 214 -4.86 -16.93 -2.36
CA PRO A 214 -5.08 -16.87 -3.80
C PRO A 214 -6.54 -16.54 -4.13
N ALA A 215 -6.76 -15.60 -5.02
CA ALA A 215 -8.12 -15.16 -5.40
C ALA A 215 -8.96 -16.27 -6.04
N THR A 216 -8.30 -17.31 -6.56
CA THR A 216 -8.90 -18.52 -7.13
C THR A 216 -9.22 -19.59 -6.10
N CYS A 217 -8.82 -19.41 -4.84
CA CYS A 217 -9.03 -20.37 -3.77
C CYS A 217 -10.48 -20.31 -3.23
N GLU A 218 -11.12 -21.47 -3.08
CA GLU A 218 -12.47 -21.55 -2.47
C GLU A 218 -12.49 -21.01 -1.03
N ASP A 219 -11.38 -21.14 -0.31
CA ASP A 219 -11.22 -20.64 1.05
C ASP A 219 -11.51 -19.15 1.19
N LEU A 220 -11.18 -18.34 0.17
CA LEU A 220 -11.47 -16.92 0.15
C LEU A 220 -13.00 -16.65 0.15
N SER A 221 -13.76 -17.44 -0.61
CA SER A 221 -15.21 -17.37 -0.63
C SER A 221 -15.81 -17.76 0.73
N VAL A 222 -15.26 -18.78 1.38
CA VAL A 222 -15.67 -19.21 2.73
C VAL A 222 -15.34 -18.10 3.75
N ALA A 223 -14.17 -17.50 3.68
CA ALA A 223 -13.76 -16.38 4.53
C ALA A 223 -14.70 -15.17 4.39
N ALA A 224 -15.11 -14.85 3.15
CA ALA A 224 -16.06 -13.76 2.91
C ALA A 224 -17.44 -14.04 3.53
N GLU A 225 -17.93 -15.28 3.44
CA GLU A 225 -19.18 -15.69 4.07
C GLU A 225 -19.08 -15.60 5.61
N GLU A 226 -17.98 -16.05 6.20
CA GLU A 226 -17.74 -15.97 7.64
C GLU A 226 -17.58 -14.52 8.12
N ALA A 227 -16.99 -13.64 7.30
CA ALA A 227 -16.93 -12.20 7.59
C ALA A 227 -18.32 -11.58 7.71
N GLY A 228 -19.26 -11.99 6.87
CA GLY A 228 -20.67 -11.59 6.97
C GLY A 228 -21.31 -12.00 8.30
N LYS A 229 -21.08 -13.24 8.76
CA LYS A 229 -21.55 -13.73 10.07
C LYS A 229 -20.91 -12.95 11.22
N THR A 230 -19.61 -12.71 11.12
CA THR A 230 -18.84 -11.96 12.11
C THR A 230 -19.34 -10.51 12.23
N ALA A 231 -19.65 -9.84 11.12
CA ALA A 231 -20.18 -8.47 11.13
C ALA A 231 -21.51 -8.39 11.89
N VAL A 232 -22.39 -9.37 11.72
CA VAL A 232 -23.65 -9.47 12.50
C VAL A 232 -23.38 -9.69 13.99
N ALA A 233 -22.40 -10.52 14.34
CA ALA A 233 -22.04 -10.77 15.74
C ALA A 233 -21.46 -9.50 16.40
N LEU A 234 -20.60 -8.76 15.70
CA LEU A 234 -20.05 -7.48 16.17
C LEU A 234 -21.15 -6.42 16.33
N ALA A 235 -22.08 -6.32 15.36
CA ALA A 235 -23.22 -5.41 15.42
C ALA A 235 -24.10 -5.68 16.65
N LYS A 236 -24.39 -6.95 16.93
CA LYS A 236 -25.16 -7.36 18.12
C LYS A 236 -24.44 -7.04 19.44
N LYS A 237 -23.11 -7.13 19.47
CA LYS A 237 -22.26 -6.76 20.63
C LYS A 237 -22.05 -5.24 20.73
N GLY A 238 -22.27 -4.48 19.67
CA GLY A 238 -21.95 -3.04 19.60
C GLY A 238 -20.45 -2.75 19.59
N MET A 239 -19.62 -3.70 19.15
CA MET A 239 -18.15 -3.58 19.09
C MET A 239 -17.75 -2.83 17.84
N LYS A 240 -17.29 -1.59 18.01
CA LYS A 240 -16.92 -0.68 16.92
C LYS A 240 -15.50 -0.92 16.42
N ALA A 241 -15.18 -0.35 15.26
CA ALA A 241 -13.83 -0.40 14.71
C ALA A 241 -12.79 0.21 15.65
N SER A 242 -13.11 1.30 16.36
CA SER A 242 -12.23 1.92 17.35
C SER A 242 -11.98 1.09 18.63
N ASP A 243 -12.78 0.06 18.89
CA ASP A 243 -12.52 -0.88 19.99
C ASP A 243 -11.43 -1.90 19.62
N ILE A 244 -11.14 -2.03 18.31
CA ILE A 244 -10.17 -2.95 17.73
C ILE A 244 -8.88 -2.19 17.33
N VAL A 245 -9.04 -1.11 16.55
CA VAL A 245 -7.92 -0.35 16.01
C VAL A 245 -7.47 0.70 17.01
N THR A 246 -6.28 0.50 17.55
CA THR A 246 -5.64 1.34 18.58
C THR A 246 -4.20 1.67 18.15
N LEU A 247 -3.50 2.52 18.89
CA LEU A 247 -2.07 2.77 18.65
C LEU A 247 -1.27 1.45 18.68
N LYS A 248 -1.55 0.54 19.61
CA LYS A 248 -0.93 -0.79 19.67
C LYS A 248 -1.17 -1.62 18.41
N SER A 249 -2.36 -1.53 17.80
CA SER A 249 -2.66 -2.21 16.54
C SER A 249 -1.81 -1.65 15.39
N PHE A 250 -1.58 -0.33 15.35
CA PHE A 250 -0.67 0.29 14.38
C PHE A 250 0.79 -0.09 14.63
N GLU A 251 1.24 -0.15 15.86
CA GLU A 251 2.58 -0.63 16.21
C GLU A 251 2.78 -2.08 15.76
N ASN A 252 1.80 -2.97 15.98
CA ASN A 252 1.82 -4.33 15.45
C ASN A 252 1.90 -4.34 13.92
N ALA A 253 1.10 -3.52 13.23
CA ALA A 253 1.11 -3.42 11.78
C ALA A 253 2.47 -2.95 11.23
N ILE A 254 3.14 -1.98 11.90
CA ILE A 254 4.48 -1.51 11.52
C ILE A 254 5.52 -2.61 11.73
N MET A 255 5.45 -3.38 12.81
CA MET A 255 6.36 -4.52 13.03
C MET A 255 6.18 -5.60 11.97
N VAL A 256 4.94 -5.94 11.63
CA VAL A 256 4.65 -6.88 10.52
C VAL A 256 5.13 -6.29 9.19
N HIS A 257 4.91 -5.00 8.92
CA HIS A 257 5.42 -4.32 7.72
C HIS A 257 6.94 -4.45 7.59
N ALA A 258 7.68 -4.27 8.68
CA ALA A 258 9.13 -4.45 8.70
C ALA A 258 9.52 -5.90 8.40
N ALA A 259 8.81 -6.87 8.99
CA ALA A 259 9.08 -8.30 8.82
C ALA A 259 8.81 -8.82 7.39
N ILE A 260 7.85 -8.23 6.70
CA ILE A 260 7.51 -8.62 5.31
C ILE A 260 8.28 -7.83 4.24
N SER A 261 9.13 -6.88 4.60
CA SER A 261 9.75 -5.93 3.65
C SER A 261 8.69 -5.24 2.77
N GLY A 262 7.69 -4.64 3.42
CA GLY A 262 6.53 -4.04 2.78
C GLY A 262 6.84 -2.82 1.90
N SER A 263 5.84 -2.35 1.18
CA SER A 263 5.91 -1.17 0.29
C SER A 263 6.16 0.12 1.07
N THR A 264 6.99 1.02 0.53
CA THR A 264 7.19 2.39 1.07
C THR A 264 5.92 3.21 1.11
N ASN A 265 4.93 2.91 0.26
CA ASN A 265 3.63 3.59 0.24
C ASN A 265 2.85 3.42 1.55
N THR A 266 3.15 2.39 2.34
CA THR A 266 2.56 2.16 3.66
C THR A 266 2.87 3.30 4.64
N LEU A 267 4.06 3.94 4.49
CA LEU A 267 4.42 5.13 5.28
C LEU A 267 3.44 6.31 5.05
N MET A 268 2.77 6.34 3.92
CA MET A 268 1.73 7.32 3.61
C MET A 268 0.33 6.79 4.01
N HIS A 269 0.04 5.52 3.73
CA HIS A 269 -1.32 4.99 3.93
C HIS A 269 -1.66 4.75 5.41
N LEU A 270 -0.74 4.22 6.23
CA LEU A 270 -1.04 4.01 7.66
C LEU A 270 -1.25 5.32 8.42
N PRO A 271 -0.48 6.42 8.22
CA PRO A 271 -0.79 7.71 8.83
C PRO A 271 -2.15 8.28 8.39
N ALA A 272 -2.55 8.13 7.12
CA ALA A 272 -3.86 8.55 6.65
C ALA A 272 -4.99 7.76 7.34
N ILE A 273 -4.83 6.44 7.49
CA ILE A 273 -5.79 5.59 8.20
C ILE A 273 -5.82 5.98 9.70
N ALA A 274 -4.66 6.17 10.33
CA ALA A 274 -4.56 6.55 11.73
C ALA A 274 -5.24 7.90 12.01
N HIS A 275 -5.11 8.86 11.07
CA HIS A 275 -5.80 10.15 11.14
C HIS A 275 -7.32 9.98 11.27
N GLU A 276 -7.94 9.08 10.48
CA GLU A 276 -9.38 8.81 10.52
C GLU A 276 -9.84 8.14 11.83
N PHE A 277 -8.93 7.47 12.53
CA PHE A 277 -9.17 6.94 13.88
C PHE A 277 -8.80 7.94 14.99
N GLY A 278 -8.31 9.14 14.67
CA GLY A 278 -7.83 10.12 15.64
C GLY A 278 -6.55 9.69 16.38
N ILE A 279 -5.75 8.80 15.78
CA ILE A 279 -4.52 8.25 16.36
C ILE A 279 -3.31 8.96 15.75
N PRO A 280 -2.45 9.62 16.55
CA PRO A 280 -1.23 10.23 16.03
C PRO A 280 -0.24 9.14 15.58
N LEU A 281 0.19 9.20 14.34
CA LEU A 281 1.18 8.31 13.76
C LEU A 281 2.08 9.09 12.81
N ASP A 282 3.38 9.05 13.03
CA ASP A 282 4.38 9.80 12.27
C ASP A 282 5.48 8.91 11.66
N ALA A 283 6.25 9.48 10.75
CA ALA A 283 7.35 8.80 10.08
C ALA A 283 8.48 8.38 11.05
N ASP A 284 8.68 9.13 12.14
CA ASP A 284 9.73 8.81 13.12
C ASP A 284 9.38 7.54 13.91
N THR A 285 8.10 7.28 14.14
CA THR A 285 7.63 6.01 14.72
C THR A 285 7.98 4.83 13.82
N PHE A 286 7.77 4.97 12.49
CA PHE A 286 8.19 3.94 11.53
C PHE A 286 9.70 3.69 11.58
N ASP A 287 10.54 4.74 11.48
CA ASP A 287 11.98 4.56 11.47
C ASP A 287 12.50 3.92 12.76
N ARG A 288 11.98 4.37 13.92
CA ARG A 288 12.34 3.81 15.22
C ARG A 288 12.03 2.31 15.31
N MET A 289 10.84 1.89 14.88
CA MET A 289 10.42 0.50 14.95
C MET A 289 11.18 -0.37 13.94
N HIS A 290 11.41 0.14 12.73
CA HIS A 290 12.20 -0.58 11.71
C HIS A 290 13.64 -0.82 12.14
N ARG A 291 14.29 0.11 12.86
CA ARG A 291 15.66 -0.07 13.37
C ARG A 291 15.82 -1.29 14.28
N GLY A 292 14.78 -1.65 15.01
CA GLY A 292 14.77 -2.81 15.91
C GLY A 292 14.21 -4.09 15.29
N ALA A 293 13.77 -4.06 14.04
CA ALA A 293 13.08 -5.17 13.40
C ALA A 293 13.98 -5.97 12.46
N HIS A 294 13.60 -7.22 12.22
CA HIS A 294 14.17 -8.07 11.18
C HIS A 294 13.17 -8.26 10.04
N TYR A 295 13.64 -8.40 8.79
CA TYR A 295 12.75 -8.83 7.72
C TYR A 295 13.00 -10.30 7.36
N LEU A 296 11.89 -11.02 7.19
CA LEU A 296 11.85 -12.48 7.20
C LEU A 296 11.29 -13.07 5.91
N LEU A 297 10.58 -12.27 5.11
CA LEU A 297 9.76 -12.76 4.00
C LEU A 297 10.52 -12.73 2.67
N ASN A 298 10.65 -13.91 2.04
CA ASN A 298 11.33 -14.10 0.75
C ASN A 298 10.34 -14.05 -0.43
N ILE A 299 9.63 -12.94 -0.58
CA ILE A 299 8.66 -12.71 -1.66
C ILE A 299 9.15 -11.56 -2.56
N ARG A 300 8.91 -11.69 -3.88
CA ARG A 300 9.21 -10.63 -4.86
C ARG A 300 8.54 -9.29 -4.48
N PRO A 301 9.15 -8.15 -4.81
CA PRO A 301 10.37 -7.96 -5.61
C PRO A 301 11.67 -8.06 -4.79
N ALA A 302 11.63 -8.01 -3.45
CA ALA A 302 12.80 -8.10 -2.59
C ALA A 302 13.32 -9.53 -2.41
N GLY A 303 12.48 -10.52 -2.65
CA GLY A 303 12.77 -11.95 -2.56
C GLY A 303 12.55 -12.69 -3.87
N GLU A 304 12.35 -14.00 -3.77
CA GLU A 304 12.40 -14.95 -4.90
C GLU A 304 11.02 -15.40 -5.36
N TRP A 305 10.05 -15.55 -4.43
CA TRP A 305 8.80 -16.25 -4.69
C TRP A 305 7.62 -15.30 -4.96
N PRO A 306 6.59 -15.74 -5.72
CA PRO A 306 5.32 -15.00 -5.87
C PRO A 306 4.53 -14.88 -4.56
N ALA A 307 3.67 -13.88 -4.47
CA ALA A 307 2.98 -13.53 -3.21
C ALA A 307 2.03 -14.63 -2.68
N GLN A 308 1.45 -15.46 -3.54
CA GLN A 308 0.60 -16.58 -3.11
C GLN A 308 1.31 -17.58 -2.20
N TYR A 309 2.65 -17.70 -2.33
CA TYR A 309 3.46 -18.58 -1.47
C TYR A 309 3.51 -18.11 -0.03
N PHE A 310 3.25 -16.83 0.21
CA PHE A 310 3.12 -16.31 1.58
C PHE A 310 1.97 -17.00 2.33
N TYR A 311 0.79 -17.09 1.72
CA TYR A 311 -0.33 -17.83 2.31
C TYR A 311 0.01 -19.31 2.52
N TYR A 312 0.65 -19.96 1.52
CA TYR A 312 1.07 -21.36 1.63
C TYR A 312 2.06 -21.59 2.78
N ALA A 313 2.87 -20.61 3.12
CA ALA A 313 3.80 -20.67 4.26
C ALA A 313 3.16 -20.31 5.62
N GLY A 314 1.86 -20.05 5.69
CA GLY A 314 1.12 -19.72 6.90
C GLY A 314 0.74 -18.24 7.06
N GLY A 315 1.01 -17.40 6.06
CA GLY A 315 0.54 -16.03 5.96
C GLY A 315 0.94 -15.10 7.11
N VAL A 316 0.11 -14.08 7.35
CA VAL A 316 0.32 -13.08 8.42
C VAL A 316 0.46 -13.73 9.80
N PRO A 317 -0.37 -14.73 10.19
CA PRO A 317 -0.21 -15.38 11.49
C PRO A 317 1.17 -16.00 11.69
N ARG A 318 1.77 -16.58 10.63
CA ARG A 318 3.12 -17.16 10.75
C ARG A 318 4.19 -16.08 10.98
N ILE A 319 4.12 -14.95 10.28
CA ILE A 319 4.99 -13.79 10.56
C ILE A 319 4.82 -13.34 12.01
N MET A 320 3.57 -13.19 12.48
CA MET A 320 3.29 -12.76 13.83
C MET A 320 3.82 -13.75 14.90
N GLU A 321 3.79 -15.05 14.63
CA GLU A 321 4.41 -16.05 15.51
C GLU A 321 5.93 -15.91 15.59
N GLU A 322 6.60 -15.63 14.45
CA GLU A 322 8.04 -15.44 14.42
C GLU A 322 8.49 -14.16 15.17
N ILE A 323 7.67 -13.11 15.17
CA ILE A 323 7.99 -11.83 15.82
C ILE A 323 7.14 -11.55 17.08
N LYS A 324 6.48 -12.58 17.65
CA LYS A 324 5.46 -12.41 18.71
C LYS A 324 5.94 -11.65 19.94
N ASP A 325 7.22 -11.79 20.30
CA ASP A 325 7.80 -11.11 21.45
C ASP A 325 7.96 -9.59 21.25
N HIS A 326 7.75 -9.12 20.02
CA HIS A 326 7.74 -7.72 19.60
C HIS A 326 6.34 -7.18 19.31
N LEU A 327 5.27 -7.95 19.60
CA LEU A 327 3.89 -7.60 19.32
C LEU A 327 3.08 -7.37 20.61
N HIS A 328 2.10 -6.50 20.52
CA HIS A 328 1.05 -6.35 21.53
C HIS A 328 0.00 -7.44 21.33
N LEU A 329 0.12 -8.55 22.06
CA LEU A 329 -0.77 -9.71 21.93
C LEU A 329 -2.14 -9.50 22.57
N ASP A 330 -2.29 -8.46 23.39
CA ASP A 330 -3.50 -8.08 24.11
C ASP A 330 -4.50 -7.24 23.28
N VAL A 331 -4.14 -6.86 22.04
CA VAL A 331 -5.04 -6.09 21.18
C VAL A 331 -6.23 -6.93 20.73
N MET A 332 -7.43 -6.31 20.72
CA MET A 332 -8.65 -6.95 20.24
C MET A 332 -8.68 -7.07 18.73
N THR A 333 -9.45 -8.03 18.23
CA THR A 333 -9.67 -8.27 16.80
C THR A 333 -11.16 -8.49 16.49
N VAL A 334 -11.51 -8.54 15.20
CA VAL A 334 -12.89 -8.79 14.73
C VAL A 334 -13.49 -10.11 15.22
N THR A 335 -12.68 -11.08 15.64
CA THR A 335 -13.18 -12.33 16.20
C THR A 335 -13.80 -12.14 17.60
N GLY A 336 -13.59 -10.97 18.22
CA GLY A 336 -13.95 -10.71 19.61
C GLY A 336 -13.00 -11.38 20.60
N LYS A 337 -11.83 -11.81 20.13
CA LYS A 337 -10.69 -12.34 20.89
C LYS A 337 -9.48 -11.45 20.68
N THR A 338 -8.49 -11.57 21.58
CA THR A 338 -7.21 -10.90 21.42
C THR A 338 -6.38 -11.52 20.28
N LEU A 339 -5.36 -10.80 19.82
CA LEU A 339 -4.40 -11.32 18.85
C LEU A 339 -3.74 -12.62 19.36
N GLY A 340 -3.30 -12.63 20.63
CA GLY A 340 -2.67 -13.81 21.22
C GLY A 340 -3.59 -15.03 21.25
N GLU A 341 -4.87 -14.87 21.61
CA GLU A 341 -5.86 -15.94 21.58
C GLU A 341 -6.10 -16.47 20.16
N ASN A 342 -6.16 -15.59 19.15
CA ASN A 342 -6.29 -16.00 17.75
C ASN A 342 -5.09 -16.83 17.27
N LEU A 343 -3.87 -16.41 17.59
CA LEU A 343 -2.67 -17.17 17.22
C LEU A 343 -2.68 -18.58 17.84
N GLU A 344 -3.11 -18.70 19.10
CA GLU A 344 -3.23 -20.01 19.77
C GLU A 344 -4.37 -20.87 19.17
N ASP A 345 -5.46 -20.26 18.73
CA ASP A 345 -6.55 -20.97 18.05
C ASP A 345 -6.08 -21.54 16.69
N LEU A 346 -5.31 -20.75 15.92
CA LEU A 346 -4.79 -21.19 14.61
C LEU A 346 -3.84 -22.39 14.71
N LYS A 347 -3.10 -22.51 15.83
CA LYS A 347 -2.27 -23.70 16.10
C LYS A 347 -3.08 -24.97 16.33
N LYS A 348 -4.35 -24.83 16.77
CA LYS A 348 -5.19 -25.96 17.20
C LYS A 348 -6.25 -26.36 16.18
N ASN A 349 -6.60 -25.46 15.25
CA ASN A 349 -7.74 -25.65 14.34
C ASN A 349 -7.37 -26.21 12.97
N GLY A 350 -6.10 -26.58 12.74
CA GLY A 350 -5.64 -27.15 11.47
C GLY A 350 -5.28 -26.14 10.40
N PHE A 351 -5.21 -24.83 10.73
CA PHE A 351 -4.86 -23.79 9.77
C PHE A 351 -3.47 -24.00 9.14
N TYR A 352 -2.45 -24.25 9.95
CA TYR A 352 -1.09 -24.41 9.45
C TYR A 352 -0.93 -25.73 8.67
N GLU A 353 -1.57 -26.81 9.10
CA GLU A 353 -1.61 -28.07 8.37
C GLU A 353 -2.24 -27.92 6.99
N LYS A 354 -3.29 -27.09 6.90
CA LYS A 354 -3.94 -26.74 5.64
C LYS A 354 -2.96 -25.95 4.73
N CYS A 355 -2.29 -24.95 5.25
CA CYS A 355 -1.27 -24.20 4.50
C CYS A 355 -0.16 -25.13 3.99
N ASP A 356 0.32 -26.05 4.83
CA ASP A 356 1.34 -27.04 4.47
C ASP A 356 0.87 -27.94 3.32
N THR A 357 -0.44 -28.22 3.17
CA THR A 357 -0.93 -29.01 2.02
C THR A 357 -0.74 -28.30 0.68
N TYR A 358 -0.80 -26.97 0.67
CA TYR A 358 -0.49 -26.16 -0.52
C TYR A 358 1.02 -26.11 -0.77
N LEU A 359 1.81 -25.84 0.28
CA LEU A 359 3.26 -25.69 0.18
C LEU A 359 3.93 -26.99 -0.27
N ASN A 360 3.52 -28.13 0.28
CA ASN A 360 4.08 -29.44 -0.07
C ASN A 360 3.94 -29.79 -1.56
N LYS A 361 2.95 -29.26 -2.26
CA LYS A 361 2.79 -29.44 -3.71
C LYS A 361 3.89 -28.74 -4.52
N THR A 362 4.55 -27.75 -3.94
CA THR A 362 5.61 -26.97 -4.60
C THR A 362 7.01 -27.54 -4.39
N GLY A 363 7.17 -28.49 -3.45
CA GLY A 363 8.46 -29.02 -3.03
C GLY A 363 9.27 -28.09 -2.12
N LEU A 364 8.72 -26.93 -1.74
CA LEU A 364 9.36 -25.95 -0.87
C LEU A 364 9.07 -26.21 0.60
N LYS A 365 9.96 -25.70 1.44
CA LYS A 365 9.79 -25.65 2.89
C LYS A 365 9.31 -24.27 3.30
N ARG A 366 8.61 -24.18 4.43
CA ARG A 366 8.19 -22.89 5.01
C ARG A 366 9.35 -21.89 5.11
N THR A 367 10.53 -22.35 5.53
CA THR A 367 11.72 -21.51 5.70
C THR A 367 12.31 -20.96 4.41
N ASP A 368 11.93 -21.49 3.25
CA ASP A 368 12.30 -20.92 1.95
C ASP A 368 11.51 -19.63 1.67
N ILE A 369 10.33 -19.51 2.29
CA ILE A 369 9.40 -18.37 2.13
C ILE A 369 9.45 -17.41 3.32
N ILE A 370 9.31 -17.96 4.55
CA ILE A 370 9.32 -17.19 5.82
C ILE A 370 10.46 -17.71 6.68
N ARG A 371 11.51 -16.90 6.83
CA ARG A 371 12.66 -17.20 7.71
C ARG A 371 12.26 -17.07 9.17
N SER A 372 13.02 -17.70 10.06
CA SER A 372 12.85 -17.48 11.49
C SER A 372 13.43 -16.13 11.93
N PHE A 373 12.99 -15.63 13.08
CA PHE A 373 13.52 -14.40 13.67
C PHE A 373 15.03 -14.49 13.95
N ASP A 374 15.55 -15.67 14.33
CA ASP A 374 16.97 -15.89 14.63
C ASP A 374 17.85 -16.07 13.37
N ASP A 375 17.23 -16.33 12.22
CA ASP A 375 17.92 -16.46 10.92
C ASP A 375 17.22 -15.61 9.85
N PRO A 376 17.20 -14.27 10.00
CA PRO A 376 16.48 -13.37 9.12
C PRO A 376 17.17 -13.21 7.75
N ILE A 377 16.42 -12.69 6.76
CA ILE A 377 17.00 -12.27 5.48
C ILE A 377 17.81 -10.99 5.67
N GLY A 378 17.33 -10.10 6.54
CA GLY A 378 18.04 -8.87 6.88
C GLY A 378 17.61 -8.27 8.21
N THR A 379 18.47 -7.39 8.74
CA THR A 379 18.27 -6.66 10.00
C THR A 379 17.94 -5.19 9.75
N ASN A 380 17.51 -4.46 10.78
CA ASN A 380 17.11 -3.05 10.73
C ASN A 380 15.87 -2.76 9.86
N GLY A 381 14.97 -3.73 9.77
CA GLY A 381 13.73 -3.63 8.99
C GLY A 381 13.97 -3.49 7.49
N ALA A 382 13.03 -2.88 6.79
CA ALA A 382 13.06 -2.77 5.34
C ALA A 382 13.16 -1.34 4.82
N ILE A 383 12.62 -0.35 5.57
CA ILE A 383 12.62 1.07 5.17
C ILE A 383 13.43 1.93 6.14
N ALA A 384 13.89 3.06 5.63
CA ALA A 384 14.58 4.09 6.40
C ALA A 384 14.03 5.47 6.07
N ILE A 385 13.89 6.33 7.09
CA ILE A 385 13.52 7.73 6.91
C ILE A 385 14.80 8.57 6.92
N LEU A 386 15.09 9.18 5.79
CA LEU A 386 16.27 10.05 5.62
C LEU A 386 15.89 11.50 5.90
N ARG A 387 16.81 12.26 6.49
CA ARG A 387 16.65 13.68 6.77
C ARG A 387 17.89 14.48 6.37
N GLY A 388 17.71 15.77 6.19
CA GLY A 388 18.79 16.71 5.87
C GLY A 388 18.24 17.96 5.20
N ASN A 389 19.14 18.78 4.64
CA ASN A 389 18.76 20.05 4.03
C ASN A 389 17.94 19.91 2.72
N ILE A 390 17.86 18.69 2.15
CA ILE A 390 16.95 18.36 1.02
C ILE A 390 15.57 17.95 1.55
N ALA A 391 15.53 17.20 2.63
CA ALA A 391 14.34 16.57 3.18
C ALA A 391 14.20 16.84 4.69
N PRO A 392 13.96 18.09 5.11
CA PRO A 392 13.87 18.42 6.54
C PRO A 392 12.71 17.70 7.25
N ASP A 393 11.59 17.46 6.55
CA ASP A 393 10.45 16.72 7.10
C ASP A 393 10.58 15.20 6.92
N GLY A 394 11.50 14.76 6.03
CA GLY A 394 11.81 13.37 5.77
C GLY A 394 11.72 12.97 4.30
N ALA A 395 12.32 11.83 4.02
CA ALA A 395 12.24 11.08 2.76
C ALA A 395 12.30 9.60 3.08
N VAL A 396 11.72 8.74 2.25
CA VAL A 396 11.72 7.30 2.48
C VAL A 396 12.55 6.55 1.46
N VAL A 397 13.30 5.56 1.93
CA VAL A 397 14.00 4.59 1.07
C VAL A 397 13.73 3.17 1.56
N LYS A 398 13.49 2.24 0.61
CA LYS A 398 13.45 0.81 0.90
C LYS A 398 14.88 0.25 0.88
N HIS A 399 15.59 0.41 1.99
CA HIS A 399 17.02 0.07 2.05
C HIS A 399 17.30 -1.43 1.87
N SER A 400 16.32 -2.29 2.13
CA SER A 400 16.41 -3.74 1.84
C SER A 400 16.54 -4.06 0.34
N ALA A 401 16.18 -3.12 -0.54
CA ALA A 401 16.30 -3.22 -2.00
C ALA A 401 17.50 -2.45 -2.57
N VAL A 402 18.27 -1.75 -1.73
CA VAL A 402 19.44 -0.95 -2.13
C VAL A 402 20.72 -1.80 -2.04
N PRO A 403 21.57 -1.85 -3.09
CA PRO A 403 22.89 -2.45 -3.00
C PRO A 403 23.72 -1.84 -1.85
N LYS A 404 24.47 -2.66 -1.12
CA LYS A 404 25.22 -2.21 0.07
C LYS A 404 26.21 -1.11 -0.25
N GLU A 405 26.77 -1.13 -1.44
CA GLU A 405 27.72 -0.15 -1.97
C GLU A 405 27.10 1.25 -2.07
N MET A 406 25.78 1.31 -2.31
CA MET A 406 25.01 2.54 -2.44
C MET A 406 24.36 3.00 -1.11
N HIS A 407 24.58 2.28 0.01
CA HIS A 407 24.13 2.75 1.31
C HIS A 407 24.81 4.04 1.75
N LYS A 408 26.02 4.32 1.21
CA LYS A 408 26.75 5.59 1.35
C LYS A 408 27.23 6.03 -0.02
N ALA A 409 26.74 7.15 -0.49
CA ALA A 409 27.05 7.65 -1.81
C ALA A 409 27.23 9.17 -1.79
N LEU A 410 28.13 9.66 -2.66
CA LEU A 410 28.28 11.07 -3.00
C LEU A 410 28.07 11.19 -4.51
N LEU A 411 26.98 11.82 -4.93
CA LEU A 411 26.49 11.82 -6.29
C LEU A 411 26.34 13.25 -6.82
N LYS A 412 26.34 13.43 -8.14
CA LYS A 412 26.07 14.71 -8.81
C LYS A 412 24.59 14.82 -9.17
N ALA A 413 23.98 15.93 -8.82
CA ALA A 413 22.58 16.18 -9.08
C ALA A 413 22.29 16.37 -10.58
N ARG A 414 21.24 15.70 -11.05
CA ARG A 414 20.63 15.84 -12.38
C ARG A 414 19.12 16.07 -12.20
N PRO A 415 18.70 17.35 -12.00
CA PRO A 415 17.30 17.68 -11.71
C PRO A 415 16.43 17.78 -12.97
N PHE A 416 15.22 17.20 -12.87
CA PHE A 416 14.17 17.22 -13.88
C PHE A 416 12.87 17.69 -13.24
N ASN A 417 11.98 18.34 -14.02
CA ASN A 417 10.71 18.88 -13.53
C ASN A 417 9.50 17.99 -13.86
N CYS A 418 9.72 16.87 -14.51
CA CYS A 418 8.73 15.81 -14.78
C CYS A 418 9.44 14.48 -15.02
N GLU A 419 8.67 13.37 -14.94
CA GLU A 419 9.18 12.02 -15.14
C GLU A 419 9.65 11.80 -16.59
N GLU A 420 8.93 12.33 -17.57
CA GLU A 420 9.17 12.11 -18.99
C GLU A 420 10.56 12.62 -19.44
N ASP A 421 10.96 13.79 -18.95
CA ASP A 421 12.28 14.37 -19.26
C ASP A 421 13.40 13.51 -18.63
N ALA A 422 13.19 12.97 -17.43
CA ALA A 422 14.15 12.09 -16.77
C ALA A 422 14.30 10.77 -17.52
N ILE A 423 13.20 10.14 -17.94
CA ILE A 423 13.20 8.92 -18.75
C ILE A 423 13.94 9.17 -20.08
N HIS A 424 13.64 10.27 -20.75
CA HIS A 424 14.33 10.63 -22.00
C HIS A 424 15.84 10.77 -21.78
N ALA A 425 16.28 11.44 -20.72
CA ALA A 425 17.70 11.60 -20.41
C ALA A 425 18.39 10.26 -20.11
N ILE A 426 17.72 9.33 -19.42
CA ILE A 426 18.23 7.98 -19.16
C ILE A 426 18.39 7.20 -20.46
N LEU A 427 17.32 7.11 -21.27
CA LEU A 427 17.32 6.34 -22.52
C LEU A 427 18.26 6.89 -23.59
N THR A 428 18.57 8.18 -23.54
CA THR A 428 19.53 8.83 -24.47
C THR A 428 20.95 8.92 -23.91
N HIS A 429 21.27 8.16 -22.84
CA HIS A 429 22.60 8.07 -22.21
C HIS A 429 23.17 9.42 -21.73
N GLN A 430 22.31 10.37 -21.36
CA GLN A 430 22.72 11.64 -20.74
C GLN A 430 23.04 11.48 -19.25
N ILE A 431 22.51 10.42 -18.61
CA ILE A 431 22.80 10.07 -17.22
C ILE A 431 24.03 9.17 -17.17
N GLN A 432 24.91 9.43 -16.24
CA GLN A 432 26.20 8.74 -16.09
C GLN A 432 26.32 8.09 -14.71
N PRO A 433 27.16 7.05 -14.55
CA PRO A 433 27.53 6.54 -13.24
C PRO A 433 27.97 7.64 -12.28
N GLY A 434 27.40 7.65 -11.06
CA GLY A 434 27.65 8.69 -10.06
C GLY A 434 26.69 9.87 -10.10
N ASP A 435 25.65 9.83 -10.94
CA ASP A 435 24.59 10.83 -10.96
C ASP A 435 23.48 10.51 -9.94
N ALA A 436 22.83 11.56 -9.42
CA ALA A 436 21.58 11.50 -8.71
C ALA A 436 20.48 12.11 -9.60
N VAL A 437 19.63 11.27 -10.16
CA VAL A 437 18.46 11.72 -10.94
C VAL A 437 17.43 12.25 -9.96
N ILE A 438 17.00 13.50 -10.12
CA ILE A 438 16.08 14.17 -9.20
C ILE A 438 14.85 14.59 -9.98
N ILE A 439 13.71 13.96 -9.70
CA ILE A 439 12.42 14.31 -10.30
C ILE A 439 11.60 15.08 -9.27
N ARG A 440 11.19 16.28 -9.61
CA ARG A 440 10.51 17.21 -8.71
C ARG A 440 9.20 17.72 -9.28
N TYR A 441 8.34 18.28 -8.42
CA TYR A 441 6.97 18.69 -8.72
C TYR A 441 6.00 17.51 -8.94
N GLU A 442 6.37 16.33 -8.47
CA GLU A 442 5.57 15.10 -8.53
C GLU A 442 5.00 14.72 -7.15
N GLY A 443 5.06 15.64 -6.18
CA GLY A 443 4.41 15.47 -4.88
C GLY A 443 2.89 15.59 -4.94
N PRO A 444 2.20 15.43 -3.79
CA PRO A 444 0.73 15.54 -3.71
C PRO A 444 0.19 16.84 -4.30
N ARG A 445 0.81 17.97 -4.01
CA ARG A 445 0.41 19.30 -4.52
C ARG A 445 0.98 19.63 -5.90
N GLY A 446 2.02 18.93 -6.31
CA GLY A 446 2.61 19.08 -7.64
C GLY A 446 1.71 18.49 -8.72
N SER A 447 1.51 17.18 -8.69
CA SER A 447 0.83 16.44 -9.75
C SER A 447 -0.16 15.37 -9.27
N GLY A 448 -0.37 15.21 -7.95
CA GLY A 448 -1.21 14.15 -7.37
C GLY A 448 -0.40 12.93 -6.91
N MET A 449 0.91 13.05 -6.85
CA MET A 449 1.86 12.04 -6.35
C MET A 449 1.82 10.71 -7.12
N PRO A 450 2.13 10.72 -8.44
CA PRO A 450 2.18 9.52 -9.26
C PRO A 450 3.25 8.53 -8.78
N GLU A 451 3.07 7.25 -9.12
CA GLU A 451 4.11 6.24 -9.00
C GLU A 451 5.03 6.28 -10.22
N MET A 452 6.32 6.53 -10.01
CA MET A 452 7.32 6.58 -11.08
C MET A 452 7.89 5.19 -11.35
N PHE A 453 7.10 4.34 -11.98
CA PHE A 453 7.49 2.98 -12.30
C PHE A 453 8.45 2.93 -13.49
N TYR A 454 8.13 3.65 -14.58
CA TYR A 454 8.92 3.56 -15.82
C TYR A 454 10.31 4.15 -15.68
N THR A 455 10.51 5.17 -14.86
CA THR A 455 11.86 5.68 -14.55
C THR A 455 12.71 4.61 -13.88
N THR A 456 12.13 3.86 -12.91
CA THR A 456 12.86 2.76 -12.26
C THR A 456 13.18 1.62 -13.20
N GLU A 457 12.26 1.31 -14.14
CA GLU A 457 12.50 0.30 -15.18
C GLU A 457 13.57 0.75 -16.19
N ALA A 458 13.55 2.02 -16.61
CA ALA A 458 14.59 2.57 -17.50
C ALA A 458 15.98 2.45 -16.87
N ILE A 459 16.12 2.77 -15.58
CA ILE A 459 17.37 2.60 -14.83
C ILE A 459 17.76 1.14 -14.71
N SER A 460 16.81 0.26 -14.33
CA SER A 460 17.09 -1.16 -14.10
C SER A 460 17.40 -1.94 -15.39
N SER A 461 17.04 -1.39 -16.54
CA SER A 461 17.38 -1.95 -17.84
C SER A 461 18.88 -1.84 -18.18
N ASP A 462 19.61 -0.93 -17.53
CA ASP A 462 21.05 -0.75 -17.64
C ASP A 462 21.74 -1.17 -16.32
N PRO A 463 22.46 -2.31 -16.30
CA PRO A 463 23.10 -2.81 -15.08
C PRO A 463 24.15 -1.87 -14.47
N GLU A 464 24.84 -1.06 -15.28
CA GLU A 464 25.85 -0.12 -14.80
C GLU A 464 25.17 1.07 -14.10
N LEU A 465 24.14 1.65 -14.69
CA LEU A 465 23.36 2.72 -14.07
C LEU A 465 22.65 2.21 -12.81
N SER A 466 22.01 1.05 -12.88
CA SER A 466 21.29 0.45 -11.74
C SER A 466 22.16 0.29 -10.47
N ALA A 467 23.48 0.07 -10.65
CA ALA A 467 24.42 -0.12 -9.56
C ALA A 467 25.10 1.17 -9.07
N SER A 468 24.96 2.30 -9.79
CA SER A 468 25.83 3.47 -9.59
C SER A 468 25.12 4.81 -9.45
N ILE A 469 23.81 4.89 -9.68
CA ILE A 469 23.01 6.11 -9.56
C ILE A 469 21.96 6.01 -8.47
N ALA A 470 21.45 7.15 -8.01
CA ALA A 470 20.27 7.22 -7.17
C ALA A 470 19.14 7.98 -7.85
N LEU A 471 17.91 7.61 -7.54
CA LEU A 471 16.69 8.29 -7.98
C LEU A 471 16.00 8.95 -6.78
N LEU A 472 15.82 10.26 -6.83
CA LEU A 472 15.23 11.08 -5.78
C LEU A 472 13.96 11.76 -6.29
N THR A 473 12.90 11.82 -5.47
CA THR A 473 11.67 12.52 -5.87
C THR A 473 10.83 12.96 -4.67
N ASP A 474 10.06 14.02 -4.86
CA ASP A 474 8.95 14.40 -3.98
C ASP A 474 7.65 13.61 -4.27
N GLY A 475 7.63 12.85 -5.36
CA GLY A 475 6.63 11.84 -5.66
C GLY A 475 6.87 10.52 -4.92
N ARG A 476 6.40 9.40 -5.49
CA ARG A 476 6.56 8.05 -4.92
C ARG A 476 6.95 7.03 -5.96
N PHE A 477 7.38 5.87 -5.49
CA PHE A 477 7.75 4.75 -6.35
C PHE A 477 6.76 3.59 -6.20
N SER A 478 6.68 2.76 -7.23
CA SER A 478 6.00 1.49 -7.17
C SER A 478 6.63 0.57 -6.11
N GLY A 479 5.83 -0.29 -5.49
CA GLY A 479 6.34 -1.33 -4.60
C GLY A 479 7.30 -2.32 -5.28
N ALA A 480 7.36 -2.34 -6.61
CA ALA A 480 8.27 -3.15 -7.41
C ALA A 480 9.66 -2.52 -7.62
N SER A 481 9.86 -1.25 -7.25
CA SER A 481 11.12 -0.52 -7.49
C SER A 481 12.31 -1.15 -6.77
N LYS A 482 13.47 -1.13 -7.45
CA LYS A 482 14.77 -1.61 -6.97
C LYS A 482 15.80 -0.49 -7.00
N GLY A 483 16.90 -0.66 -6.26
CA GLY A 483 17.99 0.32 -6.19
C GLY A 483 17.72 1.45 -5.20
N PRO A 484 18.61 2.48 -5.16
CA PRO A 484 18.49 3.63 -4.25
C PRO A 484 17.44 4.62 -4.76
N ALA A 485 16.16 4.21 -4.66
CA ALA A 485 14.99 5.02 -4.96
C ALA A 485 14.50 5.68 -3.66
N ILE A 486 14.67 7.00 -3.55
CA ILE A 486 14.34 7.82 -2.37
C ILE A 486 13.16 8.71 -2.74
N GLY A 487 12.00 8.39 -2.19
CA GLY A 487 10.73 9.09 -2.46
C GLY A 487 10.18 9.86 -1.27
N HIS A 488 9.01 10.44 -1.46
CA HIS A 488 8.27 11.22 -0.46
C HIS A 488 9.09 12.40 0.11
N ILE A 489 10.06 12.94 -0.64
CA ILE A 489 10.89 14.05 -0.16
C ILE A 489 10.00 15.23 0.22
N SER A 490 10.11 15.60 1.49
CA SER A 490 9.25 16.62 2.09
C SER A 490 10.05 17.70 2.82
N PRO A 491 9.63 18.98 2.67
CA PRO A 491 8.52 19.51 1.86
C PRO A 491 8.75 19.37 0.35
N GLU A 492 7.66 19.15 -0.42
CA GLU A 492 7.71 18.98 -1.87
C GLU A 492 8.06 20.27 -2.64
N ALA A 493 8.54 20.14 -3.87
CA ALA A 493 8.93 21.28 -4.71
C ALA A 493 7.79 22.27 -4.98
N ALA A 494 6.56 21.78 -5.17
CA ALA A 494 5.38 22.61 -5.40
C ALA A 494 5.05 23.55 -4.22
N GLN A 495 5.50 23.20 -3.02
CA GLN A 495 5.41 24.02 -1.81
C GLN A 495 6.65 24.90 -1.57
N GLY A 496 7.59 24.96 -2.52
CA GLY A 496 8.86 25.64 -2.35
C GLY A 496 9.87 24.91 -1.45
N GLY A 497 9.68 23.59 -1.29
CA GLY A 497 10.60 22.72 -0.55
C GLY A 497 12.02 22.73 -1.12
N PRO A 498 13.03 22.34 -0.33
CA PRO A 498 14.45 22.42 -0.72
C PRO A 498 14.78 21.64 -2.00
N ILE A 499 14.06 20.59 -2.32
CA ILE A 499 14.26 19.81 -3.56
C ILE A 499 14.10 20.70 -4.81
N ALA A 500 13.27 21.74 -4.76
CA ALA A 500 13.08 22.71 -5.85
C ALA A 500 14.33 23.58 -6.08
N LEU A 501 15.24 23.66 -5.11
CA LEU A 501 16.42 24.53 -5.11
C LEU A 501 17.68 23.84 -5.63
N ILE A 502 17.61 22.52 -5.86
CA ILE A 502 18.77 21.76 -6.35
C ILE A 502 18.98 22.07 -7.82
N GLU A 503 20.22 22.37 -8.17
CA GLU A 503 20.65 22.63 -9.54
C GLU A 503 21.63 21.57 -10.03
N GLU A 504 21.90 21.57 -11.32
CA GLU A 504 22.79 20.62 -11.96
C GLU A 504 24.20 20.65 -11.35
N ASN A 505 24.77 19.46 -11.14
CA ASN A 505 26.07 19.23 -10.51
C ASN A 505 26.18 19.62 -9.02
N ASP A 506 25.12 19.96 -8.31
CA ASP A 506 25.17 20.01 -6.85
C ASP A 506 25.54 18.62 -6.30
N LEU A 507 26.35 18.56 -5.23
CA LEU A 507 26.78 17.28 -4.65
C LEU A 507 25.80 16.80 -3.60
N ILE A 508 25.22 15.62 -3.84
CA ILE A 508 24.24 14.97 -2.97
C ILE A 508 24.92 13.89 -2.14
N GLU A 509 24.84 13.99 -0.83
CA GLU A 509 25.26 12.93 0.09
C GLU A 509 24.06 12.11 0.53
N ILE A 510 24.18 10.79 0.37
CA ILE A 510 23.27 9.77 0.88
C ILE A 510 24.04 8.95 1.90
N ASP A 511 23.55 8.84 3.15
CA ASP A 511 24.07 7.91 4.16
C ASP A 511 22.87 7.25 4.85
N ILE A 512 22.43 6.11 4.31
CA ILE A 512 21.26 5.37 4.80
C ILE A 512 21.44 4.88 6.24
N PRO A 513 22.60 4.31 6.65
CA PRO A 513 22.84 3.94 8.05
C PRO A 513 22.66 5.09 9.04
N HIS A 514 23.09 6.30 8.69
CA HIS A 514 22.95 7.49 9.55
C HIS A 514 21.69 8.31 9.24
N ARG A 515 20.83 7.86 8.31
CA ARG A 515 19.58 8.54 7.93
C ARG A 515 19.80 9.95 7.37
N ILE A 516 20.83 10.12 6.53
CA ILE A 516 21.21 11.42 5.96
C ILE A 516 20.86 11.48 4.46
N LEU A 517 20.26 12.62 4.07
CA LEU A 517 20.03 13.03 2.69
C LEU A 517 20.27 14.55 2.60
N ARG A 518 21.39 14.98 2.01
CA ARG A 518 21.72 16.41 1.98
C ARG A 518 22.58 16.82 0.78
N VAL A 519 22.50 18.11 0.43
CA VAL A 519 23.50 18.78 -0.44
C VAL A 519 24.72 19.13 0.40
N VAL A 520 25.89 18.76 -0.08
CA VAL A 520 27.21 19.01 0.58
C VAL A 520 28.20 19.75 -0.32
N GLY A 521 27.72 20.19 -1.48
CA GLY A 521 28.55 20.96 -2.43
C GLY A 521 27.71 21.58 -3.52
N ILE A 522 28.25 22.60 -4.14
CA ILE A 522 27.64 23.40 -5.21
C ILE A 522 28.53 23.32 -6.45
N ASN A 523 27.92 23.17 -7.64
CA ASN A 523 28.62 23.07 -8.93
C ASN A 523 29.78 22.05 -8.95
N GLY A 524 29.63 20.92 -8.28
CA GLY A 524 30.62 19.85 -8.23
C GLY A 524 31.74 20.03 -7.19
N GLU A 525 31.73 21.11 -6.42
CA GLU A 525 32.71 21.39 -5.38
C GLU A 525 32.10 21.30 -3.99
N LYS A 526 32.74 20.54 -3.10
CA LYS A 526 32.32 20.48 -1.69
C LYS A 526 32.49 21.86 -1.03
N CYS A 527 31.50 22.24 -0.23
CA CYS A 527 31.49 23.48 0.51
C CYS A 527 30.92 23.33 1.93
N SER A 528 30.98 24.37 2.74
CA SER A 528 30.41 24.33 4.08
C SER A 528 28.88 24.34 4.06
N GLU A 529 28.28 23.93 5.16
CA GLU A 529 26.82 23.96 5.31
C GLU A 529 26.25 25.37 5.22
N GLU A 530 26.96 26.36 5.76
CA GLU A 530 26.61 27.77 5.66
C GLU A 530 26.60 28.26 4.20
N GLU A 531 27.55 27.80 3.40
CA GLU A 531 27.61 28.15 1.99
C GLU A 531 26.46 27.54 1.21
N VAL A 532 26.12 26.25 1.44
CA VAL A 532 24.94 25.61 0.86
C VAL A 532 23.68 26.40 1.23
N GLN A 533 23.54 26.74 2.51
CA GLN A 533 22.37 27.50 2.98
C GLN A 533 22.29 28.90 2.36
N ARG A 534 23.40 29.56 2.17
CA ARG A 534 23.48 30.86 1.49
C ARG A 534 22.99 30.76 0.05
N VAL A 535 23.50 29.78 -0.69
CA VAL A 535 23.07 29.51 -2.08
C VAL A 535 21.60 29.13 -2.16
N PHE A 536 21.12 28.26 -1.29
CA PHE A 536 19.70 27.91 -1.23
C PHE A 536 18.80 29.11 -0.96
N ASN A 537 19.23 30.05 -0.12
CA ASN A 537 18.48 31.28 0.13
C ASN A 537 18.45 32.21 -1.10
N GLU A 538 19.51 32.26 -1.89
CA GLU A 538 19.55 33.01 -3.17
C GLU A 538 18.64 32.36 -4.21
N ARG A 539 18.74 31.04 -4.42
CA ARG A 539 17.88 30.28 -5.34
C ARG A 539 16.40 30.39 -4.95
N ARG A 540 16.09 30.36 -3.65
CA ARG A 540 14.70 30.54 -3.14
C ARG A 540 14.12 31.90 -3.49
N LYS A 541 14.92 32.97 -3.45
CA LYS A 541 14.48 34.31 -3.86
C LYS A 541 14.20 34.39 -5.36
N ALA A 542 14.90 33.60 -6.16
CA ALA A 542 14.74 33.54 -7.62
C ALA A 542 13.65 32.53 -8.06
N LEU A 543 13.22 31.64 -7.17
CA LEU A 543 12.23 30.62 -7.49
C LEU A 543 10.87 31.24 -7.79
N ALA A 544 10.37 31.00 -9.01
CA ALA A 544 9.02 31.41 -9.38
C ALA A 544 7.97 30.59 -8.61
N PRO A 545 6.84 31.20 -8.20
CA PRO A 545 5.76 30.44 -7.57
C PRO A 545 5.27 29.33 -8.48
N PHE A 546 5.11 28.12 -7.91
CA PHE A 546 4.57 26.98 -8.64
C PHE A 546 3.13 27.29 -9.11
N LYS A 547 2.84 26.92 -10.34
CA LYS A 547 1.49 27.00 -10.92
C LYS A 547 1.05 25.61 -11.32
N SER A 548 0.02 25.09 -10.64
CA SER A 548 -0.57 23.82 -11.00
C SER A 548 -1.14 23.85 -12.42
N ARG A 549 -0.93 22.77 -13.18
CA ARG A 549 -1.53 22.54 -14.49
C ARG A 549 -3.03 22.20 -14.41
N TYR A 550 -3.52 21.86 -13.22
CA TYR A 550 -4.92 21.47 -13.01
C TYR A 550 -5.81 22.65 -12.66
N THR A 551 -6.74 22.97 -13.54
CA THR A 551 -7.67 24.12 -13.39
C THR A 551 -9.06 23.73 -12.91
N HIS A 552 -9.41 22.43 -12.93
CA HIS A 552 -10.72 21.89 -12.51
C HIS A 552 -10.63 20.41 -12.14
N GLY A 553 -11.73 19.85 -11.62
CA GLY A 553 -11.88 18.43 -11.34
C GLY A 553 -11.19 17.95 -10.05
N VAL A 554 -11.01 16.65 -9.96
CA VAL A 554 -10.46 15.96 -8.78
C VAL A 554 -9.02 16.40 -8.51
N LEU A 555 -8.15 16.39 -9.53
CA LEU A 555 -6.75 16.75 -9.38
C LEU A 555 -6.56 18.19 -8.89
N LYS A 556 -7.40 19.14 -9.35
CA LYS A 556 -7.35 20.51 -8.80
C LYS A 556 -7.63 20.52 -7.30
N ARG A 557 -8.72 19.85 -6.85
CA ARG A 557 -9.07 19.81 -5.43
C ARG A 557 -7.96 19.15 -4.62
N PHE A 558 -7.51 17.99 -5.05
CA PHE A 558 -6.45 17.25 -4.37
C PHE A 558 -5.16 18.07 -4.25
N THR A 559 -4.64 18.62 -5.35
CA THR A 559 -3.38 19.39 -5.34
C THR A 559 -3.47 20.68 -4.53
N GLN A 560 -4.66 21.21 -4.28
CA GLN A 560 -4.84 22.39 -3.43
C GLN A 560 -4.87 22.09 -1.94
N THR A 561 -5.36 20.91 -1.54
CA THR A 561 -5.65 20.61 -0.13
C THR A 561 -4.80 19.46 0.44
N ALA A 562 -4.15 18.65 -0.39
CA ALA A 562 -3.39 17.49 0.05
C ALA A 562 -2.31 17.82 1.09
N HIS A 563 -2.23 17.01 2.11
CA HIS A 563 -1.19 17.06 3.14
C HIS A 563 0.14 16.49 2.65
N SER A 564 1.21 16.70 3.43
CA SER A 564 2.52 16.10 3.17
C SER A 564 2.41 14.56 3.15
N PRO A 565 3.16 13.86 2.28
CA PRO A 565 3.22 12.41 2.29
C PRO A 565 3.73 11.84 3.62
N MET A 566 4.56 12.59 4.37
CA MET A 566 4.99 12.22 5.72
C MET A 566 3.87 12.25 6.77
N GLN A 567 2.73 12.85 6.44
CA GLN A 567 1.52 12.93 7.25
C GLN A 567 0.37 12.10 6.69
N GLY A 568 0.58 11.39 5.55
CA GLY A 568 -0.44 10.55 4.95
C GLY A 568 -0.90 10.97 3.56
N GLY A 569 -0.54 12.16 3.07
CA GLY A 569 -0.89 12.64 1.73
C GLY A 569 -2.39 12.63 1.44
N TYR A 570 -3.24 12.79 2.45
CA TYR A 570 -4.70 12.85 2.32
C TYR A 570 -5.15 14.28 2.05
N MET A 571 -6.38 14.43 1.54
CA MET A 571 -7.03 15.72 1.33
C MET A 571 -8.03 16.02 2.46
N ASP A 572 -8.05 17.29 2.91
CA ASP A 572 -9.05 17.83 3.83
C ASP A 572 -10.25 18.43 3.07
#